data_ad60083b31ee3efbfaa7f2264944fa93
#
_entry.id   ad60083b31ee3efbfaa7f2264944fa93
#
_cell.length_a   1.000
_cell.length_b   1.000
_cell.length_c   1.000
_cell.angle_alpha   90.00
_cell.angle_beta   90.00
_cell.angle_gamma   90.00
#
_symmetry.space_group_name_H-M   'P 1'
#
loop_
_entity.id
_entity.type
_entity.pdbx_description
1 polymer ?
#
loop_
_entity_poly.entity_id
_entity_poly.type
_entity_poly.pdbx_seq_one_letter_code
_entity_poly.pdbx_strand_id
1 'polypeptide(L)'
;MPPTGNTIQLCKKSFGESAPSNLISLIPFDVSDITDKNDWIAIIHADGNGLGQVVQKIAKKVDDFKEFSHKLDKATINSANSAFKKVSPKDGWKGVIPIRPIVLGGDDMTVIIRGDLAFQYVTEFMAQFEKETMNDEFKNILQQAELNKLTVCAGVAFIKSSYPFYYGYELAEQLCKKAKDVAKKQNEKLAPSCLMFHKVQDSFIIRYDEIVKRELQIVYEKDKNNDKQTKENDKDIKKNVSFCFGPYFLDKKQTPENYYTINDLERISGELDKDSADGIKTGVRQWLTLMHENNEKAKQRLKRLKTLNEMQRKLIDDLTKSRELDEKWNVYPAYDVLAFHTIMNQKTKKEKENGGHKI
;
A
#
# COMPACT_ATOMS: atom_id res chain seq x y z
N MET A 1 -3.63 -14.59 -25.34
CA MET A 1 -3.85 -13.89 -26.63
C MET A 1 -2.75 -12.84 -26.80
N PRO A 2 -2.22 -12.60 -28.01
CA PRO A 2 -1.24 -11.54 -28.23
C PRO A 2 -1.81 -10.20 -27.77
N PRO A 3 -0.95 -9.27 -27.30
CA PRO A 3 -1.42 -7.98 -26.84
C PRO A 3 -2.14 -7.25 -27.97
N THR A 4 -3.33 -6.72 -27.67
CA THR A 4 -4.11 -5.95 -28.63
C THR A 4 -3.45 -4.60 -28.93
N GLY A 5 -3.82 -3.94 -30.04
CA GLY A 5 -3.32 -2.61 -30.37
C GLY A 5 -3.53 -1.61 -29.22
N ASN A 6 -4.66 -1.68 -28.51
CA ASN A 6 -4.93 -0.84 -27.34
C ASN A 6 -3.97 -1.12 -26.18
N THR A 7 -3.64 -2.39 -25.88
CA THR A 7 -2.65 -2.75 -24.86
C THR A 7 -1.28 -2.17 -25.20
N ILE A 8 -0.85 -2.29 -26.47
CA ILE A 8 0.45 -1.76 -26.92
C ILE A 8 0.50 -0.23 -26.76
N GLN A 9 -0.57 0.47 -27.15
CA GLN A 9 -0.66 1.93 -27.01
C GLN A 9 -0.61 2.35 -25.54
N LEU A 10 -1.32 1.64 -24.66
CA LEU A 10 -1.34 1.94 -23.24
C LEU A 10 0.05 1.68 -22.58
N CYS A 11 0.74 0.61 -22.97
CA CYS A 11 2.12 0.37 -22.54
C CYS A 11 3.06 1.48 -23.03
N LYS A 12 2.96 1.92 -24.29
CA LYS A 12 3.76 3.04 -24.81
C LYS A 12 3.48 4.34 -24.03
N LYS A 13 2.23 4.62 -23.75
CA LYS A 13 1.79 5.79 -22.96
C LYS A 13 2.37 5.74 -21.55
N SER A 14 2.29 4.58 -20.88
CA SER A 14 2.72 4.37 -19.49
C SER A 14 4.24 4.33 -19.31
N PHE A 15 4.98 3.84 -20.31
CA PHE A 15 6.44 3.67 -20.21
C PHE A 15 7.22 4.85 -20.78
N GLY A 16 6.58 5.66 -21.65
CA GLY A 16 7.15 6.87 -22.24
C GLY A 16 8.47 6.60 -22.97
N GLU A 17 9.42 7.52 -22.81
CA GLU A 17 10.76 7.42 -23.41
C GLU A 17 11.60 6.24 -22.85
N SER A 18 11.21 5.71 -21.69
CA SER A 18 11.86 4.54 -21.08
C SER A 18 11.39 3.23 -21.68
N ALA A 19 10.40 3.23 -22.60
CA ALA A 19 9.96 2.05 -23.31
C ALA A 19 11.08 1.48 -24.18
N PRO A 20 11.39 0.17 -24.09
CA PRO A 20 12.41 -0.43 -24.95
C PRO A 20 11.95 -0.44 -26.42
N SER A 21 12.92 -0.36 -27.35
CA SER A 21 12.63 -0.35 -28.80
C SER A 21 11.88 -1.60 -29.27
N ASN A 22 12.10 -2.72 -28.62
CA ASN A 22 11.44 -4.01 -28.89
C ASN A 22 10.24 -4.25 -27.94
N LEU A 23 9.57 -3.21 -27.46
CA LEU A 23 8.50 -3.27 -26.48
C LEU A 23 7.47 -4.38 -26.73
N ILE A 24 7.02 -4.55 -28.00
CA ILE A 24 5.96 -5.51 -28.34
C ILE A 24 6.35 -6.94 -27.95
N SER A 25 7.62 -7.32 -28.10
CA SER A 25 8.09 -8.65 -27.73
C SER A 25 8.29 -8.85 -26.21
N LEU A 26 8.23 -7.76 -25.44
CA LEU A 26 8.44 -7.77 -23.98
C LEU A 26 7.15 -7.58 -23.18
N ILE A 27 6.02 -7.26 -23.84
CA ILE A 27 4.72 -7.12 -23.15
C ILE A 27 4.24 -8.52 -22.72
N PRO A 28 3.83 -8.71 -21.45
CA PRO A 28 3.31 -9.99 -20.98
C PRO A 28 2.01 -10.39 -21.72
N PHE A 29 1.93 -11.62 -22.15
CA PHE A 29 0.73 -12.19 -22.76
C PHE A 29 -0.30 -12.60 -21.72
N ASP A 30 0.18 -13.18 -20.64
CA ASP A 30 -0.62 -13.65 -19.52
C ASP A 30 -0.18 -12.99 -18.20
N VAL A 31 -1.04 -13.05 -17.19
CA VAL A 31 -0.72 -12.54 -15.85
C VAL A 31 0.41 -13.36 -15.21
N SER A 32 0.48 -14.66 -15.53
CA SER A 32 1.58 -15.54 -15.09
C SER A 32 2.95 -15.12 -15.61
N ASP A 33 3.02 -14.42 -16.77
CA ASP A 33 4.29 -13.90 -17.30
C ASP A 33 4.85 -12.75 -16.46
N ILE A 34 4.00 -12.09 -15.66
CA ILE A 34 4.37 -10.96 -14.80
C ILE A 34 5.09 -11.43 -13.54
N THR A 35 4.83 -12.66 -13.10
CA THR A 35 5.34 -13.21 -11.86
C THR A 35 6.77 -13.74 -11.99
N ASP A 36 7.38 -13.93 -10.82
CA ASP A 36 8.56 -14.77 -10.66
C ASP A 36 8.17 -16.11 -9.99
N LYS A 37 9.19 -16.85 -9.52
CA LYS A 37 8.99 -18.15 -8.83
C LYS A 37 8.12 -18.07 -7.57
N ASN A 38 7.87 -16.88 -7.03
CA ASN A 38 7.09 -16.68 -5.82
C ASN A 38 5.62 -16.43 -6.10
N ASP A 39 5.27 -16.24 -7.37
CA ASP A 39 3.91 -16.15 -7.88
C ASP A 39 3.06 -15.01 -7.25
N TRP A 40 3.70 -13.95 -6.77
CA TRP A 40 2.99 -12.77 -6.27
C TRP A 40 2.97 -11.66 -7.31
N ILE A 41 1.76 -11.20 -7.63
CA ILE A 41 1.50 -9.96 -8.37
C ILE A 41 0.80 -8.96 -7.46
N ALA A 42 0.90 -7.71 -7.81
CA ALA A 42 0.11 -6.64 -7.22
C ALA A 42 -0.79 -6.01 -8.26
N ILE A 43 -2.02 -5.73 -7.88
CA ILE A 43 -2.91 -4.81 -8.60
C ILE A 43 -2.89 -3.51 -7.82
N ILE A 44 -2.45 -2.45 -8.49
CA ILE A 44 -2.42 -1.09 -7.93
C ILE A 44 -3.55 -0.31 -8.59
N HIS A 45 -4.41 0.29 -7.79
CA HIS A 45 -5.39 1.29 -8.21
C HIS A 45 -5.11 2.59 -7.48
N ALA A 46 -4.95 3.69 -8.21
CA ALA A 46 -4.69 5.02 -7.66
C ALA A 46 -5.70 6.01 -8.24
N ASP A 47 -6.21 6.90 -7.37
CA ASP A 47 -7.27 7.86 -7.67
C ASP A 47 -6.93 9.21 -7.03
N GLY A 48 -7.02 10.28 -7.82
CA GLY A 48 -6.66 11.64 -7.43
C GLY A 48 -7.59 12.26 -6.39
N ASN A 49 -7.05 13.15 -5.57
CA ASN A 49 -7.79 13.94 -4.59
C ASN A 49 -7.80 15.42 -4.97
N GLY A 50 -8.87 16.13 -4.58
CA GLY A 50 -9.02 17.57 -4.82
C GLY A 50 -9.72 17.93 -6.13
N LEU A 51 -9.89 16.98 -7.06
CA LEU A 51 -10.47 17.24 -8.39
C LEU A 51 -11.90 17.79 -8.32
N GLY A 52 -12.74 17.24 -7.44
CA GLY A 52 -14.12 17.72 -7.32
C GLY A 52 -14.20 19.21 -6.98
N GLN A 53 -13.30 19.70 -6.14
CA GLN A 53 -13.25 21.13 -5.79
C GLN A 53 -12.79 21.99 -6.98
N VAL A 54 -11.78 21.52 -7.73
CA VAL A 54 -11.29 22.22 -8.92
C VAL A 54 -12.40 22.28 -9.98
N VAL A 55 -13.00 21.13 -10.30
CA VAL A 55 -14.07 21.02 -11.30
C VAL A 55 -15.25 21.93 -10.95
N GLN A 56 -15.70 22.00 -9.69
CA GLN A 56 -16.77 22.89 -9.28
C GLN A 56 -16.47 24.37 -9.56
N LYS A 57 -15.19 24.79 -9.48
CA LYS A 57 -14.80 26.19 -9.75
C LYS A 57 -14.70 26.51 -11.24
N ILE A 58 -14.21 25.57 -12.04
CA ILE A 58 -13.95 25.79 -13.48
C ILE A 58 -15.09 25.32 -14.40
N ALA A 59 -16.06 24.55 -13.89
CA ALA A 59 -17.11 23.89 -14.70
C ALA A 59 -17.94 24.85 -15.56
N LYS A 60 -18.00 26.15 -15.20
CA LYS A 60 -18.72 27.17 -15.97
C LYS A 60 -17.99 27.64 -17.23
N LYS A 61 -16.69 27.32 -17.35
CA LYS A 61 -15.83 27.69 -18.47
C LYS A 61 -15.35 26.43 -19.19
N VAL A 62 -15.93 26.12 -20.32
CA VAL A 62 -15.64 24.89 -21.05
C VAL A 62 -14.16 24.77 -21.44
N ASP A 63 -13.51 25.87 -21.77
CA ASP A 63 -12.10 25.89 -22.16
C ASP A 63 -11.20 25.61 -20.97
N ASP A 64 -11.45 26.23 -19.81
CA ASP A 64 -10.71 25.94 -18.57
C ASP A 64 -10.83 24.46 -18.18
N PHE A 65 -12.01 23.86 -18.34
CA PHE A 65 -12.23 22.44 -18.05
C PHE A 65 -11.47 21.53 -19.01
N LYS A 66 -11.49 21.82 -20.33
CA LYS A 66 -10.72 21.04 -21.33
C LYS A 66 -9.22 21.14 -21.04
N GLU A 67 -8.74 22.36 -20.80
CA GLU A 67 -7.33 22.60 -20.46
C GLU A 67 -6.90 21.82 -19.21
N PHE A 68 -7.69 21.91 -18.15
CA PHE A 68 -7.44 21.17 -16.90
C PHE A 68 -7.41 19.65 -17.13
N SER A 69 -8.41 19.11 -17.84
CA SER A 69 -8.48 17.67 -18.15
C SER A 69 -7.25 17.20 -18.93
N HIS A 70 -6.79 17.97 -19.91
CA HIS A 70 -5.61 17.64 -20.70
C HIS A 70 -4.31 17.69 -19.86
N LYS A 71 -4.16 18.73 -19.03
CA LYS A 71 -3.03 18.84 -18.11
C LYS A 71 -3.00 17.69 -17.08
N LEU A 72 -4.17 17.32 -16.55
CA LEU A 72 -4.29 16.22 -15.60
C LEU A 72 -3.89 14.89 -16.25
N ASP A 73 -4.38 14.58 -17.44
CA ASP A 73 -3.99 13.38 -18.18
C ASP A 73 -2.47 13.33 -18.41
N LYS A 74 -1.86 14.47 -18.78
CA LYS A 74 -0.40 14.60 -18.95
C LYS A 74 0.35 14.35 -17.63
N ALA A 75 -0.12 14.93 -16.52
CA ALA A 75 0.50 14.73 -15.21
C ALA A 75 0.45 13.27 -14.77
N THR A 76 -0.68 12.59 -14.97
CA THR A 76 -0.85 11.16 -14.68
C THR A 76 0.06 10.29 -15.55
N ILE A 77 0.19 10.60 -16.85
CA ILE A 77 1.11 9.90 -17.76
C ILE A 77 2.57 10.09 -17.32
N ASN A 78 2.98 11.32 -17.04
CA ASN A 78 4.35 11.62 -16.61
C ASN A 78 4.68 10.90 -15.30
N SER A 79 3.72 10.80 -14.39
CA SER A 79 3.85 10.07 -13.14
C SER A 79 4.04 8.57 -13.35
N ALA A 80 3.28 7.97 -14.28
CA ALA A 80 3.44 6.56 -14.66
C ALA A 80 4.79 6.32 -15.36
N ASN A 81 5.25 7.24 -16.21
CA ASN A 81 6.57 7.17 -16.86
C ASN A 81 7.71 7.20 -15.83
N SER A 82 7.63 8.11 -14.83
CA SER A 82 8.61 8.17 -13.75
C SER A 82 8.61 6.88 -12.94
N ALA A 83 7.43 6.38 -12.57
CA ALA A 83 7.29 5.14 -11.84
C ALA A 83 7.87 3.92 -12.60
N PHE A 84 7.60 3.83 -13.91
CA PHE A 84 8.19 2.78 -14.76
C PHE A 84 9.71 2.88 -14.81
N LYS A 85 10.25 4.08 -15.06
CA LYS A 85 11.70 4.34 -15.07
C LYS A 85 12.34 3.95 -13.74
N LYS A 86 11.69 4.25 -12.62
CA LYS A 86 12.19 3.96 -11.27
C LYS A 86 12.39 2.47 -11.01
N VAL A 87 11.49 1.62 -11.49
CA VAL A 87 11.55 0.17 -11.28
C VAL A 87 12.31 -0.57 -12.40
N SER A 88 12.62 0.11 -13.49
CA SER A 88 13.34 -0.48 -14.62
C SER A 88 14.79 -0.77 -14.28
N PRO A 89 15.32 -1.95 -14.64
CA PRO A 89 16.74 -2.26 -14.47
C PRO A 89 17.63 -1.30 -15.29
N LYS A 90 18.81 -0.95 -14.77
CA LYS A 90 19.77 -0.07 -15.47
C LYS A 90 20.18 -0.61 -16.85
N ASP A 91 20.31 -1.92 -16.98
CA ASP A 91 20.70 -2.60 -18.22
C ASP A 91 19.49 -2.97 -19.11
N GLY A 92 18.30 -2.44 -18.81
CA GLY A 92 17.05 -2.77 -19.46
C GLY A 92 16.49 -4.14 -19.07
N TRP A 93 15.31 -4.46 -19.59
CA TRP A 93 14.62 -5.73 -19.32
C TRP A 93 15.18 -6.85 -20.21
N LYS A 94 15.66 -7.93 -19.60
CA LYS A 94 16.20 -9.11 -20.30
C LYS A 94 15.14 -10.17 -20.66
N GLY A 95 13.86 -9.88 -20.44
CA GLY A 95 12.72 -10.76 -20.68
C GLY A 95 11.44 -9.96 -20.63
N VAL A 96 10.34 -10.63 -20.37
CA VAL A 96 9.03 -9.98 -20.25
C VAL A 96 9.09 -8.85 -19.21
N ILE A 97 8.56 -7.69 -19.56
CA ILE A 97 8.39 -6.58 -18.63
C ILE A 97 7.30 -6.97 -17.62
N PRO A 98 7.60 -7.07 -16.32
CA PRO A 98 6.65 -7.57 -15.33
C PRO A 98 5.65 -6.50 -14.89
N ILE A 99 5.13 -5.73 -15.85
CA ILE A 99 4.22 -4.60 -15.64
C ILE A 99 3.24 -4.54 -16.80
N ARG A 100 1.94 -4.49 -16.46
CA ARG A 100 0.87 -4.32 -17.44
C ARG A 100 -0.10 -3.22 -17.01
N PRO A 101 -0.06 -2.04 -17.63
CA PRO A 101 -1.05 -0.98 -17.41
C PRO A 101 -2.44 -1.46 -17.89
N ILE A 102 -3.48 -1.14 -17.12
CA ILE A 102 -4.88 -1.47 -17.40
C ILE A 102 -5.70 -0.21 -17.63
N VAL A 103 -5.50 0.81 -16.78
CA VAL A 103 -6.11 2.13 -16.91
C VAL A 103 -5.03 3.18 -16.71
N LEU A 104 -5.01 4.19 -17.54
CA LEU A 104 -4.15 5.36 -17.39
C LEU A 104 -4.79 6.56 -18.10
N GLY A 105 -5.41 7.44 -17.34
CA GLY A 105 -6.03 8.64 -17.88
C GLY A 105 -6.83 9.41 -16.85
N GLY A 106 -6.97 10.71 -17.09
CA GLY A 106 -7.53 11.60 -16.09
C GLY A 106 -6.67 11.58 -14.82
N ASP A 107 -7.28 11.24 -13.71
CA ASP A 107 -6.64 11.06 -12.40
C ASP A 107 -6.46 9.59 -11.98
N ASP A 108 -6.92 8.66 -12.83
CA ASP A 108 -6.93 7.25 -12.53
C ASP A 108 -5.74 6.50 -13.13
N MET A 109 -5.15 5.63 -12.32
CA MET A 109 -4.14 4.68 -12.76
C MET A 109 -4.47 3.30 -12.19
N THR A 110 -4.53 2.29 -13.07
CA THR A 110 -4.56 0.89 -12.66
C THR A 110 -3.47 0.11 -13.39
N VAL A 111 -2.67 -0.65 -12.65
CA VAL A 111 -1.58 -1.45 -13.19
C VAL A 111 -1.48 -2.81 -12.48
N ILE A 112 -1.20 -3.86 -13.27
CA ILE A 112 -0.74 -5.15 -12.75
C ILE A 112 0.79 -5.14 -12.80
N ILE A 113 1.41 -5.49 -11.70
CA ILE A 113 2.87 -5.46 -11.57
C ILE A 113 3.36 -6.63 -10.72
N ARG A 114 4.59 -7.09 -10.93
CA ARG A 114 5.21 -8.07 -10.05
C ARG A 114 5.28 -7.54 -8.62
N GLY A 115 4.96 -8.37 -7.64
CA GLY A 115 4.74 -7.96 -6.27
C GLY A 115 5.91 -7.19 -5.64
N ASP A 116 7.15 -7.59 -5.91
CA ASP A 116 8.36 -6.96 -5.35
C ASP A 116 8.65 -5.55 -5.90
N LEU A 117 8.03 -5.17 -7.01
CA LEU A 117 8.18 -3.85 -7.63
C LEU A 117 7.07 -2.87 -7.23
N ALA A 118 5.99 -3.37 -6.66
CA ALA A 118 4.75 -2.62 -6.50
C ALA A 118 4.88 -1.37 -5.63
N PHE A 119 5.56 -1.48 -4.48
CA PHE A 119 5.70 -0.33 -3.57
C PHE A 119 6.58 0.75 -4.17
N GLN A 120 7.70 0.38 -4.78
CA GLN A 120 8.59 1.35 -5.43
C GLN A 120 7.87 2.07 -6.57
N TYR A 121 7.06 1.34 -7.36
CA TYR A 121 6.28 1.91 -8.45
C TYR A 121 5.22 2.90 -7.94
N VAL A 122 4.37 2.48 -6.99
CA VAL A 122 3.26 3.31 -6.51
C VAL A 122 3.75 4.53 -5.73
N THR A 123 4.81 4.39 -4.94
CA THR A 123 5.40 5.51 -4.18
C THR A 123 5.96 6.57 -5.13
N GLU A 124 6.69 6.16 -6.18
CA GLU A 124 7.22 7.08 -7.19
C GLU A 124 6.08 7.74 -7.98
N PHE A 125 5.05 6.97 -8.38
CA PHE A 125 3.87 7.50 -9.05
C PHE A 125 3.20 8.61 -8.22
N MET A 126 2.95 8.35 -6.93
CA MET A 126 2.30 9.30 -6.02
C MET A 126 3.15 10.57 -5.84
N ALA A 127 4.46 10.41 -5.63
CA ALA A 127 5.37 11.53 -5.44
C ALA A 127 5.48 12.41 -6.70
N GLN A 128 5.57 11.78 -7.88
CA GLN A 128 5.65 12.50 -9.13
C GLN A 128 4.32 13.18 -9.48
N PHE A 129 3.18 12.56 -9.17
CA PHE A 129 1.86 13.17 -9.39
C PHE A 129 1.69 14.47 -8.58
N GLU A 130 2.09 14.48 -7.32
CA GLU A 130 2.10 15.72 -6.52
C GLU A 130 3.00 16.77 -7.14
N LYS A 131 4.20 16.39 -7.60
CA LYS A 131 5.16 17.28 -8.22
C LYS A 131 4.67 17.85 -9.56
N GLU A 132 4.09 17.01 -10.43
CA GLU A 132 3.53 17.44 -11.71
C GLU A 132 2.40 18.44 -11.54
N THR A 133 1.56 18.25 -10.51
CA THR A 133 0.43 19.15 -10.23
C THR A 133 0.84 20.41 -9.45
N MET A 134 2.07 20.50 -8.93
CA MET A 134 2.63 21.71 -8.30
C MET A 134 3.27 22.68 -9.30
N ASN A 135 3.40 22.30 -10.59
CA ASN A 135 4.05 23.13 -11.57
C ASN A 135 3.23 24.37 -11.96
N ASP A 136 3.85 25.31 -12.66
CA ASP A 136 3.20 26.58 -13.07
C ASP A 136 2.01 26.37 -14.02
N GLU A 137 1.97 25.24 -14.75
CA GLU A 137 0.86 24.91 -15.65
C GLU A 137 -0.47 24.73 -14.88
N PHE A 138 -0.43 24.25 -13.65
CA PHE A 138 -1.61 24.04 -12.80
C PHE A 138 -1.95 25.24 -11.90
N LYS A 139 -0.99 26.12 -11.65
CA LYS A 139 -1.06 27.18 -10.63
C LYS A 139 -2.33 28.01 -10.70
N ASN A 140 -2.62 28.57 -11.88
CA ASN A 140 -3.78 29.46 -12.05
C ASN A 140 -5.13 28.74 -11.85
N ILE A 141 -5.19 27.45 -12.21
CA ILE A 141 -6.41 26.66 -12.09
C ILE A 141 -6.60 26.23 -10.63
N LEU A 142 -5.55 25.72 -9.99
CA LEU A 142 -5.62 25.25 -8.61
C LEU A 142 -5.86 26.40 -7.61
N GLN A 143 -5.33 27.60 -7.86
CA GLN A 143 -5.59 28.77 -7.03
C GLN A 143 -7.07 29.15 -6.97
N GLN A 144 -7.85 28.91 -8.04
CA GLN A 144 -9.30 29.13 -8.03
C GLN A 144 -10.03 28.22 -7.01
N ALA A 145 -9.47 27.04 -6.75
CA ALA A 145 -9.94 26.10 -5.73
C ALA A 145 -9.18 26.25 -4.39
N GLU A 146 -8.34 27.29 -4.26
CA GLU A 146 -7.46 27.51 -3.10
C GLU A 146 -6.55 26.31 -2.81
N LEU A 147 -6.12 25.59 -3.83
CA LEU A 147 -5.18 24.49 -3.77
C LEU A 147 -3.84 24.92 -4.38
N ASN A 148 -2.76 24.24 -3.98
CA ASN A 148 -1.42 24.45 -4.52
C ASN A 148 -0.88 23.19 -5.23
N LYS A 149 -1.52 22.06 -5.05
CA LYS A 149 -1.25 20.77 -5.70
C LYS A 149 -2.50 19.89 -5.66
N LEU A 150 -2.48 18.81 -6.42
CA LEU A 150 -3.35 17.66 -6.22
C LEU A 150 -2.58 16.56 -5.48
N THR A 151 -3.29 15.68 -4.83
CA THR A 151 -2.74 14.51 -4.15
C THR A 151 -3.39 13.25 -4.69
N VAL A 152 -2.91 12.08 -4.28
CA VAL A 152 -3.42 10.81 -4.80
C VAL A 152 -3.46 9.75 -3.70
N CYS A 153 -4.55 8.99 -3.62
CA CYS A 153 -4.62 7.81 -2.78
C CYS A 153 -4.50 6.55 -3.62
N ALA A 154 -3.93 5.50 -3.05
CA ALA A 154 -3.77 4.23 -3.74
C ALA A 154 -4.19 3.03 -2.87
N GLY A 155 -4.69 1.99 -3.55
CA GLY A 155 -4.89 0.67 -3.00
C GLY A 155 -4.00 -0.35 -3.72
N VAL A 156 -3.37 -1.24 -2.96
CA VAL A 156 -2.47 -2.27 -3.50
C VAL A 156 -2.92 -3.64 -3.02
N ALA A 157 -3.48 -4.44 -3.92
CA ALA A 157 -3.89 -5.80 -3.66
C ALA A 157 -2.81 -6.79 -4.13
N PHE A 158 -2.19 -7.51 -3.18
CA PHE A 158 -1.23 -8.58 -3.48
C PHE A 158 -1.97 -9.90 -3.58
N ILE A 159 -1.92 -10.50 -4.75
CA ILE A 159 -2.62 -11.75 -5.07
C ILE A 159 -1.66 -12.74 -5.74
N LYS A 160 -2.03 -14.02 -5.78
CA LYS A 160 -1.35 -15.01 -6.63
C LYS A 160 -1.77 -14.85 -8.09
N SER A 161 -0.91 -15.21 -9.04
CA SER A 161 -1.22 -15.11 -10.47
C SER A 161 -2.45 -15.93 -10.87
N SER A 162 -2.71 -17.03 -10.16
CA SER A 162 -3.89 -17.88 -10.34
C SER A 162 -5.17 -17.33 -9.71
N TYR A 163 -5.08 -16.27 -8.90
CA TYR A 163 -6.25 -15.65 -8.29
C TYR A 163 -7.04 -14.86 -9.34
N PRO A 164 -8.39 -14.91 -9.34
CA PRO A 164 -9.17 -14.21 -10.34
C PRO A 164 -8.91 -12.69 -10.30
N PHE A 165 -8.48 -12.13 -11.43
CA PHE A 165 -8.13 -10.71 -11.56
C PHE A 165 -9.23 -9.76 -11.07
N TYR A 166 -10.48 -10.07 -11.40
CA TYR A 166 -11.61 -9.23 -11.04
C TYR A 166 -11.69 -8.95 -9.53
N TYR A 167 -11.52 -9.97 -8.70
CA TYR A 167 -11.55 -9.80 -7.24
C TYR A 167 -10.35 -9.05 -6.70
N GLY A 168 -9.18 -9.24 -7.33
CA GLY A 168 -7.99 -8.46 -6.99
C GLY A 168 -8.13 -6.98 -7.34
N TYR A 169 -8.78 -6.69 -8.47
CA TYR A 169 -9.09 -5.32 -8.90
C TYR A 169 -10.09 -4.66 -7.93
N GLU A 170 -11.21 -5.32 -7.64
CA GLU A 170 -12.20 -4.82 -6.65
C GLU A 170 -11.54 -4.56 -5.28
N LEU A 171 -10.66 -5.45 -4.85
CA LEU A 171 -9.94 -5.28 -3.59
C LEU A 171 -9.03 -4.03 -3.63
N ALA A 172 -8.31 -3.80 -4.73
CA ALA A 172 -7.47 -2.61 -4.89
C ALA A 172 -8.30 -1.32 -4.85
N GLU A 173 -9.47 -1.28 -5.51
CA GLU A 173 -10.40 -0.15 -5.43
C GLU A 173 -10.92 0.08 -4.00
N GLN A 174 -11.32 -0.99 -3.28
CA GLN A 174 -11.80 -0.89 -1.91
C GLN A 174 -10.71 -0.38 -0.96
N LEU A 175 -9.46 -0.81 -1.15
CA LEU A 175 -8.30 -0.33 -0.39
C LEU A 175 -8.01 1.15 -0.68
N CYS A 176 -8.05 1.56 -1.95
CA CYS A 176 -7.89 2.96 -2.35
C CYS A 176 -8.97 3.85 -1.71
N LYS A 177 -10.24 3.43 -1.81
CA LYS A 177 -11.36 4.13 -1.16
C LYS A 177 -11.15 4.26 0.34
N LYS A 178 -10.73 3.19 1.01
CA LYS A 178 -10.47 3.21 2.45
C LYS A 178 -9.33 4.15 2.81
N ALA A 179 -8.24 4.15 2.04
CA ALA A 179 -7.15 5.11 2.21
C ALA A 179 -7.66 6.55 2.09
N LYS A 180 -8.44 6.83 1.04
CA LYS A 180 -9.04 8.14 0.77
C LYS A 180 -9.98 8.61 1.89
N ASP A 181 -10.82 7.71 2.42
CA ASP A 181 -11.75 8.02 3.52
C ASP A 181 -11.01 8.40 4.82
N VAL A 182 -9.91 7.71 5.14
CA VAL A 182 -9.08 8.04 6.29
C VAL A 182 -8.34 9.35 6.06
N ALA A 183 -7.74 9.55 4.89
CA ALA A 183 -7.01 10.76 4.55
C ALA A 183 -7.89 12.03 4.58
N LYS A 184 -9.13 11.95 4.08
CA LYS A 184 -10.11 13.04 4.13
C LYS A 184 -10.46 13.47 5.56
N LYS A 185 -10.52 12.54 6.52
CA LYS A 185 -10.73 12.87 7.93
C LYS A 185 -9.57 13.66 8.52
N GLN A 186 -8.37 13.55 7.97
CA GLN A 186 -7.19 14.29 8.44
C GLN A 186 -7.14 15.71 7.87
N ASN A 187 -7.59 15.88 6.64
CA ASN A 187 -7.67 17.18 5.99
C ASN A 187 -8.81 17.16 4.95
N GLU A 188 -9.92 17.80 5.28
CA GLU A 188 -11.11 17.87 4.42
C GLU A 188 -10.87 18.70 3.15
N LYS A 189 -9.97 19.70 3.21
CA LYS A 189 -9.69 20.55 2.05
C LYS A 189 -8.89 19.81 1.00
N LEU A 190 -7.86 19.09 1.39
CA LEU A 190 -7.06 18.27 0.50
C LEU A 190 -6.53 17.05 1.26
N ALA A 191 -7.13 15.90 1.02
CA ALA A 191 -6.69 14.64 1.61
C ALA A 191 -5.20 14.39 1.29
N PRO A 192 -4.31 14.13 2.27
CA PRO A 192 -2.91 13.83 1.99
C PRO A 192 -2.75 12.52 1.21
N SER A 193 -1.70 12.43 0.40
CA SER A 193 -1.38 11.21 -0.34
C SER A 193 -1.05 10.06 0.59
N CYS A 194 -1.73 8.94 0.41
CA CYS A 194 -1.49 7.73 1.20
C CYS A 194 -1.92 6.48 0.45
N LEU A 195 -1.48 5.33 0.91
CA LEU A 195 -1.87 4.04 0.35
C LEU A 195 -2.31 3.06 1.44
N MET A 196 -3.20 2.16 1.05
CA MET A 196 -3.48 0.92 1.79
C MET A 196 -3.10 -0.28 0.96
N PHE A 197 -2.67 -1.34 1.61
CA PHE A 197 -2.41 -2.60 0.93
C PHE A 197 -2.98 -3.79 1.70
N HIS A 198 -3.20 -4.87 0.99
CA HIS A 198 -3.54 -6.16 1.58
C HIS A 198 -2.93 -7.30 0.78
N LYS A 199 -2.43 -8.31 1.49
CA LYS A 199 -1.93 -9.55 0.93
C LYS A 199 -2.96 -10.64 1.10
N VAL A 200 -3.61 -11.05 0.00
CA VAL A 200 -4.64 -12.09 0.01
C VAL A 200 -4.03 -13.43 0.40
N GLN A 201 -4.59 -14.06 1.42
CA GLN A 201 -4.16 -15.38 1.91
C GLN A 201 -5.23 -16.46 1.69
N ASP A 202 -6.49 -16.06 1.50
CA ASP A 202 -7.62 -16.95 1.28
C ASP A 202 -8.25 -16.73 -0.11
N SER A 203 -8.69 -17.81 -0.74
CA SER A 203 -9.22 -17.80 -2.11
C SER A 203 -10.68 -17.37 -2.22
N PHE A 204 -11.40 -17.21 -1.12
CA PHE A 204 -12.88 -17.12 -1.12
C PHE A 204 -13.45 -15.77 -0.70
N ILE A 205 -12.63 -14.74 -0.44
CA ILE A 205 -13.17 -13.47 0.09
C ILE A 205 -13.16 -12.40 -0.98
N ILE A 206 -14.32 -11.82 -1.20
CA ILE A 206 -14.60 -10.83 -2.23
C ILE A 206 -14.51 -9.40 -1.69
N ARG A 207 -14.86 -9.18 -0.40
CA ARG A 207 -14.98 -7.84 0.18
C ARG A 207 -13.96 -7.59 1.27
N TYR A 208 -13.27 -6.44 1.17
CA TYR A 208 -12.26 -6.05 2.17
C TYR A 208 -12.81 -5.98 3.59
N ASP A 209 -14.03 -5.46 3.78
CA ASP A 209 -14.64 -5.39 5.11
C ASP A 209 -14.88 -6.78 5.75
N GLU A 210 -15.11 -7.81 4.94
CA GLU A 210 -15.23 -9.20 5.40
C GLU A 210 -13.88 -9.77 5.80
N ILE A 211 -12.83 -9.49 4.99
CA ILE A 211 -11.44 -9.84 5.34
C ILE A 211 -11.08 -9.24 6.69
N VAL A 212 -11.33 -7.93 6.86
CA VAL A 212 -11.00 -7.22 8.09
C VAL A 212 -11.70 -7.86 9.30
N LYS A 213 -13.00 -8.11 9.21
CA LYS A 213 -13.78 -8.71 10.31
C LYS A 213 -13.33 -10.12 10.66
N ARG A 214 -13.00 -10.93 9.67
CA ARG A 214 -12.68 -12.35 9.85
C ARG A 214 -11.24 -12.59 10.25
N GLU A 215 -10.29 -11.86 9.65
CA GLU A 215 -8.87 -12.17 9.74
C GLU A 215 -8.08 -11.14 10.55
N LEU A 216 -8.53 -9.87 10.53
CA LEU A 216 -7.75 -8.76 11.04
C LEU A 216 -8.35 -8.09 12.29
N GLN A 217 -9.46 -8.62 12.82
CA GLN A 217 -10.11 -8.05 14.00
C GLN A 217 -10.36 -9.10 15.07
N ILE A 218 -10.19 -8.68 16.33
CA ILE A 218 -10.60 -9.44 17.52
C ILE A 218 -11.57 -8.57 18.29
N VAL A 219 -12.82 -9.02 18.38
CA VAL A 219 -13.87 -8.34 19.14
C VAL A 219 -14.02 -9.06 20.48
N TYR A 220 -13.86 -8.32 21.56
CA TYR A 220 -14.12 -8.85 22.90
C TYR A 220 -15.59 -8.58 23.25
N GLU A 221 -16.37 -9.64 23.39
CA GLU A 221 -17.75 -9.53 23.88
C GLU A 221 -17.75 -8.99 25.32
N LYS A 222 -18.66 -8.06 25.61
CA LYS A 222 -18.94 -7.66 26.99
C LYS A 222 -19.62 -8.83 27.67
N ASP A 223 -19.01 -9.35 28.72
CA ASP A 223 -19.62 -10.37 29.57
C ASP A 223 -20.93 -9.83 30.16
N LYS A 224 -22.05 -10.24 29.58
CA LYS A 224 -23.41 -9.86 30.04
C LYS A 224 -23.72 -10.32 31.46
N ASN A 225 -22.89 -11.18 32.05
CA ASN A 225 -23.12 -11.79 33.36
C ASN A 225 -22.42 -11.13 34.54
N ASN A 226 -21.63 -10.06 34.33
CA ASN A 226 -20.88 -9.42 35.42
C ASN A 226 -21.44 -8.05 35.87
N ASP A 227 -22.70 -7.74 35.53
CA ASP A 227 -23.33 -6.45 35.88
C ASP A 227 -23.69 -6.30 37.38
N LYS A 228 -23.27 -7.20 38.29
CA LYS A 228 -23.73 -7.09 39.68
C LYS A 228 -22.68 -6.81 40.75
N GLN A 229 -21.38 -6.77 40.45
CA GLN A 229 -20.38 -6.47 41.52
C GLN A 229 -19.01 -6.00 41.01
N THR A 230 -18.90 -5.06 40.10
CA THR A 230 -17.62 -4.37 39.88
C THR A 230 -17.73 -2.93 40.37
N LYS A 231 -16.97 -2.65 41.45
CA LYS A 231 -16.78 -1.31 42.00
C LYS A 231 -16.19 -0.37 40.95
N GLU A 232 -16.62 0.87 40.98
CA GLU A 232 -16.32 2.00 40.08
C GLU A 232 -14.84 2.32 39.76
N ASN A 233 -13.90 1.43 40.02
CA ASN A 233 -12.46 1.69 39.85
C ASN A 233 -11.75 0.86 38.79
N ASP A 234 -12.42 0.01 38.02
CA ASP A 234 -11.78 -0.76 36.95
C ASP A 234 -12.02 -0.09 35.59
N LYS A 235 -11.17 0.92 35.29
CA LYS A 235 -11.16 1.64 34.00
C LYS A 235 -10.53 0.84 32.86
N ASP A 236 -10.28 -0.44 32.99
CA ASP A 236 -9.76 -1.29 31.91
C ASP A 236 -10.89 -1.90 31.09
N ILE A 237 -11.64 -1.05 30.39
CA ILE A 237 -12.51 -1.53 29.31
C ILE A 237 -11.61 -2.20 28.27
N LYS A 238 -11.69 -3.51 28.14
CA LYS A 238 -10.91 -4.30 27.17
C LYS A 238 -11.23 -3.80 25.77
N LYS A 239 -10.28 -3.07 25.14
CA LYS A 239 -10.45 -2.55 23.78
C LYS A 239 -10.33 -3.68 22.77
N ASN A 240 -11.13 -3.63 21.73
CA ASN A 240 -11.02 -4.53 20.58
C ASN A 240 -9.65 -4.38 19.91
N VAL A 241 -9.22 -5.38 19.18
CA VAL A 241 -7.93 -5.38 18.48
C VAL A 241 -8.15 -5.40 16.98
N SER A 242 -7.36 -4.60 16.24
CA SER A 242 -7.30 -4.64 14.80
C SER A 242 -5.84 -4.72 14.33
N PHE A 243 -5.60 -5.51 13.29
CA PHE A 243 -4.32 -5.62 12.60
C PHE A 243 -4.32 -4.93 11.23
N CYS A 244 -5.34 -4.15 10.93
CA CYS A 244 -5.44 -3.29 9.76
C CYS A 244 -4.88 -1.92 10.09
N PHE A 245 -3.54 -1.74 10.04
CA PHE A 245 -2.86 -0.55 10.53
C PHE A 245 -2.90 0.62 9.54
N GLY A 246 -2.83 0.38 8.24
CA GLY A 246 -2.85 1.43 7.20
C GLY A 246 -3.94 2.49 7.43
N PRO A 247 -3.96 3.56 6.65
CA PRO A 247 -3.10 3.85 5.50
C PRO A 247 -1.69 4.31 5.89
N TYR A 248 -0.77 4.16 4.94
CA TYR A 248 0.62 4.62 5.01
C TYR A 248 0.75 5.90 4.19
N PHE A 249 1.23 6.96 4.81
CA PHE A 249 1.30 8.28 4.19
C PHE A 249 2.59 8.48 3.40
N LEU A 250 2.52 9.27 2.33
CA LEU A 250 3.66 9.58 1.49
C LEU A 250 4.65 10.52 2.18
N ASP A 251 4.15 11.63 2.75
CA ASP A 251 4.95 12.69 3.34
C ASP A 251 4.83 12.70 4.87
N LYS A 252 5.98 12.70 5.57
CA LYS A 252 6.03 12.77 7.04
C LYS A 252 5.35 14.01 7.61
N LYS A 253 5.44 15.15 6.93
CA LYS A 253 4.83 16.41 7.39
C LYS A 253 3.30 16.40 7.36
N GLN A 254 2.73 15.54 6.49
CA GLN A 254 1.29 15.37 6.34
C GLN A 254 0.77 14.11 7.04
N THR A 255 1.67 13.36 7.68
CA THR A 255 1.31 12.13 8.41
C THR A 255 0.75 12.49 9.78
N PRO A 256 -0.50 12.07 10.09
CA PRO A 256 -1.06 12.29 11.41
C PRO A 256 -0.27 11.58 12.50
N GLU A 257 -0.40 12.05 13.73
CA GLU A 257 0.20 11.39 14.88
C GLU A 257 -0.24 9.92 14.97
N ASN A 258 0.71 9.05 15.32
CA ASN A 258 0.50 7.59 15.42
C ASN A 258 0.19 6.83 14.11
N TYR A 259 0.32 7.48 12.95
CA TYR A 259 0.37 6.81 11.66
C TYR A 259 1.81 6.65 11.15
N TYR A 260 2.02 5.69 10.26
CA TYR A 260 3.31 5.47 9.62
C TYR A 260 3.33 6.03 8.21
N THR A 261 4.52 6.45 7.80
CA THR A 261 4.80 6.71 6.39
C THR A 261 5.14 5.40 5.66
N ILE A 262 5.14 5.46 4.33
CA ILE A 262 5.65 4.37 3.49
C ILE A 262 7.12 4.09 3.84
N ASN A 263 7.92 5.13 4.06
CA ASN A 263 9.32 4.99 4.48
C ASN A 263 9.47 4.34 5.87
N ASP A 264 8.55 4.59 6.82
CA ASP A 264 8.56 3.90 8.11
C ASP A 264 8.31 2.39 7.92
N LEU A 265 7.34 2.01 7.06
CA LEU A 265 7.06 0.62 6.74
C LEU A 265 8.28 -0.08 6.12
N GLU A 266 8.93 0.55 5.14
CA GLU A 266 10.14 0.03 4.49
C GLU A 266 11.30 -0.10 5.48
N ARG A 267 11.54 0.92 6.32
CA ARG A 267 12.58 0.90 7.36
C ARG A 267 12.38 -0.25 8.34
N ILE A 268 11.17 -0.36 8.91
CA ILE A 268 10.86 -1.40 9.92
C ILE A 268 11.00 -2.79 9.29
N SER A 269 10.53 -2.96 8.06
CA SER A 269 10.69 -4.21 7.32
C SER A 269 12.16 -4.55 7.06
N GLY A 270 12.96 -3.56 6.64
CA GLY A 270 14.39 -3.78 6.40
C GLY A 270 15.19 -4.11 7.67
N GLU A 271 14.75 -3.63 8.84
CA GLU A 271 15.38 -4.01 10.11
C GLU A 271 15.15 -5.49 10.47
N LEU A 272 14.07 -6.09 9.98
CA LEU A 272 13.80 -7.52 10.19
C LEU A 272 14.75 -8.47 9.42
N ASP A 273 15.51 -7.94 8.45
CA ASP A 273 16.48 -8.73 7.67
C ASP A 273 17.88 -8.78 8.31
N LYS A 274 18.13 -7.96 9.30
CA LYS A 274 19.41 -7.95 10.00
C LYS A 274 19.55 -9.22 10.87
N ASP A 275 20.75 -9.79 10.91
CA ASP A 275 21.05 -10.95 11.76
C ASP A 275 20.72 -10.71 13.24
N SER A 276 20.87 -9.44 13.69
CA SER A 276 20.49 -9.02 15.05
C SER A 276 18.99 -9.12 15.36
N ALA A 277 18.14 -9.24 14.34
CA ALA A 277 16.70 -9.41 14.48
C ALA A 277 16.25 -10.88 14.37
N ASP A 278 17.20 -11.82 14.35
CA ASP A 278 16.87 -13.25 14.31
C ASP A 278 16.01 -13.65 15.51
N GLY A 279 14.96 -14.40 15.25
CA GLY A 279 13.96 -14.77 16.27
C GLY A 279 12.88 -13.72 16.55
N ILE A 280 13.07 -12.41 16.25
CA ILE A 280 12.03 -11.39 16.45
C ILE A 280 10.84 -11.67 15.54
N LYS A 281 11.08 -11.95 14.25
CA LYS A 281 10.05 -12.33 13.27
C LYS A 281 9.16 -13.46 13.79
N THR A 282 9.80 -14.53 14.24
CA THR A 282 9.10 -15.70 14.81
C THR A 282 8.38 -15.34 16.10
N GLY A 283 9.02 -14.55 16.97
CA GLY A 283 8.43 -14.08 18.21
C GLY A 283 7.19 -13.23 18.03
N VAL A 284 7.20 -12.31 17.06
CA VAL A 284 6.06 -11.46 16.74
C VAL A 284 4.93 -12.26 16.07
N ARG A 285 5.23 -13.20 15.18
CA ARG A 285 4.21 -14.11 14.62
C ARG A 285 3.51 -14.91 15.71
N GLN A 286 4.26 -15.49 16.66
CA GLN A 286 3.69 -16.21 17.79
C GLN A 286 2.85 -15.28 18.69
N TRP A 287 3.29 -14.05 18.88
CA TRP A 287 2.50 -13.06 19.61
C TRP A 287 1.16 -12.75 18.91
N LEU A 288 1.17 -12.55 17.57
CA LEU A 288 -0.07 -12.36 16.80
C LEU A 288 -1.03 -13.55 16.93
N THR A 289 -0.53 -14.79 16.82
CA THR A 289 -1.34 -16.00 17.02
C THR A 289 -1.96 -16.01 18.43
N LEU A 290 -1.16 -15.74 19.45
CA LEU A 290 -1.65 -15.71 20.83
C LEU A 290 -2.66 -14.58 21.09
N MET A 291 -2.59 -13.47 20.36
CA MET A 291 -3.62 -12.40 20.45
C MET A 291 -5.02 -12.92 20.10
N HIS A 292 -5.12 -13.83 19.13
CA HIS A 292 -6.40 -14.48 18.77
C HIS A 292 -6.83 -15.55 19.78
N GLU A 293 -5.87 -16.27 20.36
CA GLU A 293 -6.18 -17.42 21.25
C GLU A 293 -6.34 -17.00 22.72
N ASN A 294 -5.38 -16.22 23.24
CA ASN A 294 -5.34 -15.88 24.67
C ASN A 294 -4.53 -14.61 24.93
N ASN A 295 -5.21 -13.52 25.24
CA ASN A 295 -4.60 -12.21 25.44
C ASN A 295 -3.56 -12.19 26.58
N GLU A 296 -3.76 -12.93 27.67
CA GLU A 296 -2.79 -12.95 28.77
C GLU A 296 -1.50 -13.67 28.36
N LYS A 297 -1.58 -14.77 27.63
CA LYS A 297 -0.41 -15.42 27.03
C LYS A 297 0.28 -14.51 26.03
N ALA A 298 -0.48 -13.76 25.23
CA ALA A 298 0.08 -12.77 24.30
C ALA A 298 0.87 -11.69 25.05
N LYS A 299 0.33 -11.11 26.13
CA LYS A 299 1.04 -10.13 26.96
C LYS A 299 2.34 -10.70 27.54
N GLN A 300 2.30 -11.93 28.08
CA GLN A 300 3.48 -12.60 28.62
C GLN A 300 4.52 -12.86 27.53
N ARG A 301 4.09 -13.30 26.34
CA ARG A 301 4.98 -13.51 25.19
C ARG A 301 5.67 -12.22 24.77
N LEU A 302 4.92 -11.12 24.66
CA LEU A 302 5.48 -9.82 24.30
C LEU A 302 6.48 -9.31 25.33
N LYS A 303 6.15 -9.43 26.63
CA LYS A 303 7.07 -9.07 27.72
C LYS A 303 8.38 -9.86 27.59
N ARG A 304 8.30 -11.18 27.41
CA ARG A 304 9.48 -12.04 27.24
C ARG A 304 10.30 -11.66 25.99
N LEU A 305 9.62 -11.37 24.87
CA LEU A 305 10.28 -10.95 23.63
C LEU A 305 11.10 -9.66 23.84
N LYS A 306 10.52 -8.67 24.54
CA LYS A 306 11.18 -7.40 24.87
C LYS A 306 12.35 -7.58 25.85
N THR A 307 12.23 -8.48 26.83
CA THR A 307 13.30 -8.75 27.81
C THR A 307 14.49 -9.47 27.18
N LEU A 308 14.24 -10.44 26.28
CA LEU A 308 15.29 -11.22 25.64
C LEU A 308 16.02 -10.44 24.52
N ASN A 309 15.45 -9.35 24.04
CA ASN A 309 15.96 -8.58 22.89
C ASN A 309 16.02 -7.09 23.22
N GLU A 310 16.70 -6.72 24.30
CA GLU A 310 16.77 -5.32 24.75
C GLU A 310 17.40 -4.39 23.70
N MET A 311 18.43 -4.85 23.00
CA MET A 311 19.09 -4.06 21.94
C MET A 311 18.18 -3.77 20.75
N GLN A 312 17.19 -4.63 20.46
CA GLN A 312 16.21 -4.48 19.39
C GLN A 312 14.84 -4.02 19.89
N ARG A 313 14.78 -3.50 21.11
CA ARG A 313 13.52 -3.08 21.74
C ARG A 313 12.74 -2.08 20.90
N LYS A 314 13.45 -1.15 20.24
CA LYS A 314 12.83 -0.19 19.32
C LYS A 314 12.11 -0.88 18.17
N LEU A 315 12.72 -1.87 17.53
CA LEU A 315 12.09 -2.65 16.46
C LEU A 315 10.84 -3.38 16.95
N ILE A 316 10.92 -3.99 18.15
CA ILE A 316 9.77 -4.69 18.75
C ILE A 316 8.65 -3.67 19.06
N ASP A 317 9.00 -2.51 19.59
CA ASP A 317 8.02 -1.45 19.87
C ASP A 317 7.40 -0.90 18.58
N ASP A 318 8.17 -0.65 17.53
CA ASP A 318 7.68 -0.26 16.20
C ASP A 318 6.70 -1.29 15.62
N LEU A 319 6.86 -2.58 15.92
CA LEU A 319 5.97 -3.66 15.48
C LEU A 319 4.73 -3.84 16.35
N THR A 320 4.83 -3.53 17.65
CA THR A 320 3.81 -3.94 18.64
C THR A 320 3.17 -2.79 19.41
N LYS A 321 3.59 -1.53 19.15
CA LYS A 321 2.94 -0.35 19.72
C LYS A 321 1.62 -0.13 18.99
N SER A 322 0.51 -0.16 19.74
CA SER A 322 -0.80 0.11 19.17
C SER A 322 -1.05 1.59 18.99
N ARG A 323 -1.87 1.89 17.98
CA ARG A 323 -2.58 3.15 17.80
C ARG A 323 -4.03 2.96 18.25
N GLU A 324 -4.58 3.92 18.96
CA GLU A 324 -6.01 3.92 19.29
C GLU A 324 -6.83 4.43 18.09
N LEU A 325 -7.94 3.77 17.84
CA LEU A 325 -8.91 4.18 16.84
C LEU A 325 -10.31 4.18 17.46
N ASP A 326 -10.96 5.34 17.41
CA ASP A 326 -12.33 5.59 17.90
C ASP A 326 -12.54 5.11 19.36
N GLU A 327 -11.52 5.24 20.21
CA GLU A 327 -11.49 4.82 21.63
C GLU A 327 -11.84 3.34 21.90
N LYS A 328 -12.25 2.62 20.87
CA LYS A 328 -12.74 1.24 20.94
C LYS A 328 -11.72 0.19 20.48
N TRP A 329 -10.73 0.62 19.68
CA TRP A 329 -9.81 -0.28 19.01
C TRP A 329 -8.36 0.04 19.31
N ASN A 330 -7.57 -0.99 19.58
CA ASN A 330 -6.12 -0.95 19.51
C ASN A 330 -5.68 -1.52 18.16
N VAL A 331 -5.00 -0.72 17.35
CA VAL A 331 -4.60 -1.10 15.98
C VAL A 331 -3.09 -1.31 15.95
N TYR A 332 -2.65 -2.49 15.53
CA TYR A 332 -1.24 -2.91 15.56
C TYR A 332 -0.63 -3.04 14.16
N PRO A 333 0.61 -2.56 13.93
CA PRO A 333 1.27 -2.61 12.62
C PRO A 333 1.91 -3.97 12.28
N ALA A 334 2.07 -4.86 13.24
CA ALA A 334 2.84 -6.09 13.09
C ALA A 334 2.41 -6.95 11.89
N TYR A 335 1.10 -7.09 11.66
CA TYR A 335 0.58 -7.90 10.56
C TYR A 335 0.98 -7.31 9.20
N ASP A 336 0.75 -6.01 9.01
CA ASP A 336 1.07 -5.31 7.76
C ASP A 336 2.58 -5.36 7.49
N VAL A 337 3.42 -5.07 8.51
CA VAL A 337 4.88 -5.11 8.36
C VAL A 337 5.37 -6.52 7.98
N LEU A 338 4.85 -7.57 8.60
CA LEU A 338 5.22 -8.96 8.28
C LEU A 338 4.71 -9.38 6.89
N ALA A 339 3.53 -8.93 6.48
CA ALA A 339 3.00 -9.15 5.14
C ALA A 339 3.87 -8.47 4.08
N PHE A 340 4.19 -7.19 4.28
CA PHE A 340 5.10 -6.40 3.44
C PHE A 340 6.48 -7.07 3.33
N HIS A 341 7.09 -7.38 4.47
CA HIS A 341 8.39 -8.07 4.53
C HIS A 341 8.38 -9.38 3.72
N THR A 342 7.30 -10.16 3.81
CA THR A 342 7.19 -11.43 3.08
C THR A 342 7.16 -11.23 1.56
N ILE A 343 6.56 -10.12 1.09
CA ILE A 343 6.48 -9.80 -0.34
C ILE A 343 7.84 -9.29 -0.85
N MET A 344 8.47 -8.38 -0.10
CA MET A 344 9.68 -7.69 -0.54
C MET A 344 10.94 -8.55 -0.49
N ASN A 345 11.04 -9.48 0.49
CA ASN A 345 12.28 -10.25 0.74
C ASN A 345 12.37 -11.58 0.00
N GLN A 346 11.60 -11.77 -1.01
CA GLN A 346 11.66 -12.98 -1.84
C GLN A 346 12.92 -13.06 -2.71
N LYS A 347 13.65 -11.96 -2.90
CA LYS A 347 14.92 -11.92 -3.66
C LYS A 347 16.13 -12.49 -2.93
N THR A 348 16.18 -12.37 -1.61
CA THR A 348 17.43 -12.60 -0.85
C THR A 348 17.79 -14.08 -0.62
N LYS A 349 16.86 -15.02 -0.75
CA LYS A 349 17.20 -16.45 -0.60
C LYS A 349 18.08 -16.98 -1.71
N LYS A 350 17.95 -16.50 -2.97
CA LYS A 350 18.75 -16.97 -4.10
C LYS A 350 20.14 -16.38 -4.19
N GLU A 351 20.32 -15.14 -3.77
CA GLU A 351 21.65 -14.53 -3.74
C GLU A 351 22.54 -15.17 -2.66
N LYS A 352 21.96 -15.60 -1.54
CA LYS A 352 22.67 -16.34 -0.49
C LYS A 352 23.05 -17.78 -0.90
N GLU A 353 22.25 -18.44 -1.75
CA GLU A 353 22.59 -19.80 -2.27
C GLU A 353 23.64 -19.76 -3.37
N ASN A 354 23.70 -18.68 -4.19
CA ASN A 354 24.70 -18.53 -5.24
C ASN A 354 26.00 -17.85 -4.75
N GLY A 355 26.01 -17.24 -3.56
CA GLY A 355 27.22 -16.67 -2.94
C GLY A 355 28.06 -17.69 -2.13
N GLY A 356 27.53 -18.88 -1.87
CA GLY A 356 28.17 -19.91 -1.05
C GLY A 356 29.10 -20.87 -1.82
N HIS A 357 29.29 -20.74 -3.12
CA HIS A 357 30.20 -21.57 -3.91
C HIS A 357 31.24 -20.70 -4.65
N LYS A 358 32.12 -20.10 -3.91
CA LYS A 358 33.45 -19.68 -4.38
C LYS A 358 34.44 -19.95 -3.24
N ILE A 359 34.95 -21.14 -3.22
CA ILE A 359 36.30 -21.47 -2.71
C ILE A 359 37.07 -21.99 -3.90
#